data_6c1a9568dcb07eb86dd3ea10c222fce1
#
_entry.id   6c1a9568dcb07eb86dd3ea10c222fce1
#
_cell.length_a   1.000
_cell.length_b   1.000
_cell.length_c   1.000
_cell.angle_alpha   90.00
_cell.angle_beta   90.00
_cell.angle_gamma   90.00
#
_symmetry.space_group_name_H-M   'P 1'
#
loop_
_entity.id
_entity.type
_entity.pdbx_description
1 polymer ?
#
loop_
_entity_poly.entity_id
_entity_poly.type
_entity_poly.pdbx_seq_one_letter_code
_entity_poly.pdbx_strand_id
1 'polypeptide(L)'
;MKALTLAVVVATLCNGSIASAQTEWGTGQPPTGATQSVPDLDAQVAYQRAFEATLWAMPAVAIYRFRAGMLQVPGMADNVIATTVTPLATKQEFITPNQTTPYTTAVSDLRNGAVVLEVPAKTDKVVLYGQIVDAWQSTIAGVGPVGEDKGAGGKYLLVPPSYNGPIPHGYFVVHSSTYRITFAFRAIQLEGATAADANAYTKLLKMYPLSEAANPTSTRFVDVRPYTVHTLPFYDIRALQDIYDIVSVEPVQPRDKVMMGMLATIGIEPGKPFNPPENYRAAMERGIIDAYHYMQNLVTKLFASNLYWPDRHWSFVMVPDAQRGFDFVSNDAVEIDKRAAAFSLHSIRRC
;
A
#
# COMPACT_ATOMS: atom_id res chain seq x y z
N MET A 1 58.77 -54.88 -69.08
CA MET A 1 57.35 -54.58 -69.13
C MET A 1 56.83 -54.67 -67.73
N LYS A 2 56.59 -53.52 -67.09
CA LYS A 2 56.10 -53.45 -65.71
C LYS A 2 54.60 -53.03 -65.73
N ALA A 3 53.73 -53.90 -65.27
CA ALA A 3 52.32 -53.66 -65.20
C ALA A 3 52.04 -52.70 -63.97
N LEU A 4 51.38 -51.65 -64.28
CA LEU A 4 50.95 -50.65 -63.25
C LEU A 4 49.54 -51.03 -62.81
N THR A 5 49.39 -51.45 -61.57
CA THR A 5 48.09 -51.79 -60.97
C THR A 5 47.49 -50.50 -60.40
N LEU A 6 46.36 -50.06 -60.98
CA LEU A 6 45.63 -48.88 -60.56
C LEU A 6 44.68 -49.33 -59.45
N ALA A 7 44.93 -48.84 -58.22
CA ALA A 7 44.03 -49.07 -57.12
C ALA A 7 42.95 -47.96 -57.12
N VAL A 8 41.72 -48.38 -57.35
CA VAL A 8 40.55 -47.47 -57.23
C VAL A 8 40.14 -47.40 -55.74
N VAL A 9 40.37 -46.27 -55.14
CA VAL A 9 39.84 -45.97 -53.81
C VAL A 9 38.43 -45.46 -53.96
N VAL A 10 37.46 -46.29 -53.58
CA VAL A 10 36.05 -45.88 -53.47
C VAL A 10 35.91 -45.09 -52.14
N ALA A 11 35.86 -43.79 -52.23
CA ALA A 11 35.50 -42.93 -51.13
C ALA A 11 33.99 -43.02 -50.90
N THR A 12 33.57 -43.75 -49.85
CA THR A 12 32.19 -43.76 -49.37
C THR A 12 31.94 -42.43 -48.72
N LEU A 13 31.28 -41.50 -49.42
CA LEU A 13 30.74 -40.25 -48.82
C LEU A 13 29.63 -40.66 -47.89
N CYS A 14 29.92 -40.66 -46.58
CA CYS A 14 28.90 -40.62 -45.57
C CYS A 14 28.16 -39.28 -45.72
N ASN A 15 27.01 -39.27 -46.37
CA ASN A 15 26.05 -38.20 -46.29
C ASN A 15 25.50 -38.19 -44.90
N GLY A 16 26.27 -37.64 -43.94
CA GLY A 16 25.74 -37.14 -42.69
C GLY A 16 24.85 -35.95 -43.03
N SER A 17 23.55 -36.14 -43.00
CA SER A 17 22.62 -35.05 -43.00
C SER A 17 22.93 -34.21 -41.73
N ILE A 18 23.64 -33.11 -41.94
CA ILE A 18 23.68 -32.03 -40.94
C ILE A 18 22.23 -31.52 -40.90
N ALA A 19 21.45 -32.04 -39.97
CA ALA A 19 20.22 -31.38 -39.57
C ALA A 19 20.65 -30.01 -39.05
N SER A 20 20.68 -29.02 -39.97
CA SER A 20 20.70 -27.63 -39.54
C SER A 20 19.46 -27.47 -38.68
N ALA A 21 19.66 -27.24 -37.38
CA ALA A 21 18.60 -26.74 -36.52
C ALA A 21 18.18 -25.42 -37.17
N GLN A 22 17.17 -25.46 -38.02
CA GLN A 22 16.50 -24.27 -38.48
C GLN A 22 15.94 -23.64 -37.24
N THR A 23 16.46 -22.49 -36.87
CA THR A 23 15.85 -21.63 -35.88
C THR A 23 14.45 -21.38 -36.38
N GLU A 24 13.44 -21.97 -35.72
CA GLU A 24 12.05 -21.69 -36.06
C GLU A 24 11.79 -20.23 -35.73
N TRP A 25 11.74 -19.43 -36.76
CA TRP A 25 11.31 -18.03 -36.63
C TRP A 25 9.83 -18.03 -36.29
N GLY A 26 9.45 -17.24 -35.26
CA GLY A 26 8.05 -17.06 -34.91
C GLY A 26 7.25 -16.55 -36.11
N THR A 27 6.09 -17.13 -36.34
CA THR A 27 5.21 -16.77 -37.49
C THR A 27 4.33 -15.56 -37.20
N GLY A 28 4.29 -15.08 -35.94
CA GLY A 28 3.35 -14.09 -35.50
C GLY A 28 1.90 -14.60 -35.35
N GLN A 29 1.72 -15.94 -35.50
CA GLN A 29 0.44 -16.61 -35.36
C GLN A 29 0.54 -17.71 -34.30
N PRO A 30 -0.56 -18.06 -33.60
CA PRO A 30 -0.60 -19.23 -32.75
C PRO A 30 -0.24 -20.51 -33.54
N PRO A 31 0.25 -21.58 -32.86
CA PRO A 31 0.51 -22.87 -33.51
C PRO A 31 -0.74 -23.40 -34.21
N THR A 32 -0.52 -24.15 -35.30
CA THR A 32 -1.61 -24.80 -36.04
C THR A 32 -2.44 -25.68 -35.08
N GLY A 33 -3.74 -25.50 -35.08
CA GLY A 33 -4.67 -26.22 -34.21
C GLY A 33 -4.87 -25.60 -32.84
N ALA A 34 -4.20 -24.47 -32.49
CA ALA A 34 -4.50 -23.71 -31.28
C ALA A 34 -5.91 -23.13 -31.36
N THR A 35 -6.69 -23.35 -30.30
CA THR A 35 -8.04 -22.85 -30.16
C THR A 35 -8.15 -21.86 -28.99
N GLN A 36 -9.15 -21.00 -29.04
CA GLN A 36 -9.48 -20.13 -27.95
C GLN A 36 -9.83 -20.93 -26.70
N SER A 37 -9.18 -20.63 -25.58
CA SER A 37 -9.35 -21.39 -24.32
C SER A 37 -10.61 -21.00 -23.53
N VAL A 38 -11.15 -19.81 -23.76
CA VAL A 38 -12.34 -19.29 -23.06
C VAL A 38 -13.35 -18.75 -24.08
N PRO A 39 -14.67 -18.91 -23.83
CA PRO A 39 -15.70 -18.49 -24.77
C PRO A 39 -15.78 -16.96 -24.95
N ASP A 40 -15.57 -16.19 -23.87
CA ASP A 40 -15.68 -14.73 -23.85
C ASP A 40 -14.34 -14.14 -23.38
N LEU A 41 -13.54 -13.68 -24.32
CA LEU A 41 -12.23 -13.08 -24.03
C LEU A 41 -12.34 -11.71 -23.37
N ASP A 42 -13.37 -10.93 -23.66
CA ASP A 42 -13.56 -9.61 -23.05
C ASP A 42 -13.94 -9.75 -21.56
N ALA A 43 -14.81 -10.72 -21.24
CA ALA A 43 -15.11 -11.05 -19.84
C ALA A 43 -13.87 -11.58 -19.11
N GLN A 44 -13.02 -12.38 -19.79
CA GLN A 44 -11.76 -12.84 -19.20
C GLN A 44 -10.79 -11.69 -18.97
N VAL A 45 -10.69 -10.73 -19.86
CA VAL A 45 -9.89 -9.52 -19.68
C VAL A 45 -10.41 -8.69 -18.51
N ALA A 46 -11.73 -8.47 -18.41
CA ALA A 46 -12.34 -7.75 -17.30
C ALA A 46 -12.07 -8.41 -15.94
N TYR A 47 -12.16 -9.74 -15.86
CA TYR A 47 -11.77 -10.52 -14.69
C TYR A 47 -10.30 -10.25 -14.30
N GLN A 48 -9.37 -10.40 -15.26
CA GLN A 48 -7.95 -10.22 -15.00
C GLN A 48 -7.62 -8.78 -14.55
N ARG A 49 -8.23 -7.76 -15.18
CA ARG A 49 -8.04 -6.36 -14.81
C ARG A 49 -8.52 -6.07 -13.38
N ALA A 50 -9.68 -6.63 -13.00
CA ALA A 50 -10.21 -6.46 -11.64
C ALA A 50 -9.35 -7.20 -10.60
N PHE A 51 -8.85 -8.39 -10.92
CA PHE A 51 -7.93 -9.14 -10.07
C PHE A 51 -6.64 -8.35 -9.80
N GLU A 52 -5.95 -7.92 -10.86
CA GLU A 52 -4.69 -7.18 -10.75
C GLU A 52 -4.87 -5.81 -10.10
N ALA A 53 -5.97 -5.10 -10.42
CA ALA A 53 -6.31 -3.82 -9.80
C ALA A 53 -6.49 -3.96 -8.29
N THR A 54 -7.15 -5.04 -7.84
CA THR A 54 -7.37 -5.31 -6.41
C THR A 54 -6.05 -5.55 -5.67
N LEU A 55 -5.13 -6.31 -6.25
CA LEU A 55 -3.80 -6.52 -5.66
C LEU A 55 -2.98 -5.23 -5.63
N TRP A 56 -2.88 -4.56 -6.78
CA TRP A 56 -2.08 -3.34 -6.90
C TRP A 56 -2.54 -2.23 -5.96
N ALA A 57 -3.86 -2.03 -5.85
CA ALA A 57 -4.44 -0.94 -5.06
C ALA A 57 -4.62 -1.27 -3.58
N MET A 58 -4.45 -2.51 -3.13
CA MET A 58 -4.75 -2.92 -1.76
C MET A 58 -4.14 -2.00 -0.68
N PRO A 59 -2.86 -1.56 -0.77
CA PRO A 59 -2.31 -0.63 0.21
C PRO A 59 -3.04 0.71 0.25
N ALA A 60 -3.39 1.24 -0.93
CA ALA A 60 -4.10 2.50 -1.05
C ALA A 60 -5.56 2.37 -0.61
N VAL A 61 -6.23 1.27 -0.96
CA VAL A 61 -7.61 0.99 -0.52
C VAL A 61 -7.68 0.84 1.00
N ALA A 62 -6.71 0.18 1.62
CA ALA A 62 -6.68 0.00 3.07
C ALA A 62 -6.62 1.35 3.81
N ILE A 63 -5.72 2.28 3.39
CA ILE A 63 -5.63 3.61 4.02
C ILE A 63 -6.78 4.52 3.63
N TYR A 64 -7.31 4.38 2.41
CA TYR A 64 -8.51 5.10 1.97
C TYR A 64 -9.72 4.73 2.81
N ARG A 65 -9.95 3.44 3.05
CA ARG A 65 -11.04 2.95 3.91
C ARG A 65 -10.87 3.37 5.36
N PHE A 66 -9.63 3.35 5.87
CA PHE A 66 -9.31 3.93 7.17
C PHE A 66 -9.73 5.40 7.25
N ARG A 67 -9.31 6.22 6.28
CA ARG A 67 -9.71 7.63 6.19
C ARG A 67 -11.24 7.78 6.13
N ALA A 68 -11.89 7.04 5.24
CA ALA A 68 -13.34 7.10 5.06
C ALA A 68 -14.10 6.76 6.34
N GLY A 69 -13.68 5.71 7.06
CA GLY A 69 -14.26 5.33 8.34
C GLY A 69 -14.02 6.38 9.43
N MET A 70 -12.82 6.95 9.51
CA MET A 70 -12.50 8.01 10.47
C MET A 70 -13.35 9.25 10.25
N LEU A 71 -13.57 9.68 9.02
CA LEU A 71 -14.36 10.85 8.68
C LEU A 71 -15.87 10.70 8.94
N GLN A 72 -16.35 9.47 9.15
CA GLN A 72 -17.74 9.22 9.58
C GLN A 72 -17.94 9.41 11.08
N VAL A 73 -16.87 9.47 11.87
CA VAL A 73 -16.97 9.70 13.31
C VAL A 73 -17.35 11.16 13.57
N PRO A 74 -18.37 11.43 14.38
CA PRO A 74 -18.80 12.80 14.72
C PRO A 74 -17.63 13.65 15.25
N GLY A 75 -17.43 14.82 14.66
CA GLY A 75 -16.36 15.73 15.01
C GLY A 75 -15.02 15.50 14.33
N MET A 76 -14.85 14.37 13.64
CA MET A 76 -13.67 14.12 12.81
C MET A 76 -13.73 14.91 11.48
N ALA A 77 -12.59 15.40 11.07
CA ALA A 77 -12.35 16.08 9.79
C ALA A 77 -10.86 16.01 9.47
N ASP A 78 -10.45 16.53 8.32
CA ASP A 78 -9.02 16.75 8.04
C ASP A 78 -8.38 17.61 9.12
N ASN A 79 -7.15 17.27 9.49
CA ASN A 79 -6.35 17.93 10.53
C ASN A 79 -6.95 17.87 11.94
N VAL A 80 -7.95 17.02 12.17
CA VAL A 80 -8.45 16.69 13.51
C VAL A 80 -7.77 15.42 14.01
N ILE A 81 -7.25 15.45 15.22
CA ILE A 81 -6.52 14.33 15.80
C ILE A 81 -7.49 13.41 16.55
N ALA A 82 -7.62 12.19 16.05
CA ALA A 82 -8.30 11.12 16.76
C ALA A 82 -7.41 10.58 17.88
N THR A 83 -7.99 10.34 19.03
CA THR A 83 -7.31 9.74 20.18
C THR A 83 -8.07 8.54 20.70
N THR A 84 -7.32 7.61 21.31
CA THR A 84 -7.90 6.54 22.12
C THR A 84 -7.40 6.73 23.55
N VAL A 85 -8.22 7.30 24.40
CA VAL A 85 -7.87 7.60 25.82
C VAL A 85 -7.52 6.33 26.61
N THR A 86 -8.11 5.20 26.23
CA THR A 86 -7.75 3.85 26.68
C THR A 86 -7.62 2.95 25.46
N PRO A 87 -7.02 1.76 25.58
CA PRO A 87 -6.89 0.84 24.45
C PRO A 87 -8.25 0.54 23.77
N LEU A 88 -8.19 0.28 22.47
CA LEU A 88 -9.36 0.00 21.65
C LEU A 88 -10.08 -1.27 22.10
N ALA A 89 -11.42 -1.23 22.08
CA ALA A 89 -12.24 -2.39 22.37
C ALA A 89 -12.38 -3.31 21.12
N THR A 90 -12.77 -4.57 21.34
CA THR A 90 -12.93 -5.59 20.28
C THR A 90 -14.05 -5.27 19.27
N LYS A 91 -14.95 -4.33 19.59
CA LYS A 91 -16.01 -3.88 18.69
C LYS A 91 -15.55 -3.04 17.49
N GLN A 92 -14.31 -2.58 17.52
CA GLN A 92 -13.75 -1.81 16.41
C GLN A 92 -13.42 -2.73 15.23
N GLU A 93 -13.67 -2.27 14.01
CA GLU A 93 -13.32 -3.02 12.80
C GLU A 93 -11.84 -2.83 12.40
N PHE A 94 -10.97 -2.82 13.40
CA PHE A 94 -9.52 -2.93 13.20
C PHE A 94 -9.10 -4.37 13.41
N ILE A 95 -8.28 -4.89 12.53
CA ILE A 95 -7.86 -6.30 12.59
C ILE A 95 -6.97 -6.61 13.78
N THR A 96 -6.09 -5.66 14.12
CA THR A 96 -5.14 -5.81 15.21
C THR A 96 -5.20 -4.61 16.15
N PRO A 97 -6.36 -4.38 16.82
CA PRO A 97 -6.44 -3.26 17.75
C PRO A 97 -5.43 -3.46 18.87
N ASN A 98 -4.60 -2.43 19.09
CA ASN A 98 -3.62 -2.47 20.16
C ASN A 98 -4.33 -2.27 21.51
N GLN A 99 -4.08 -3.21 22.43
CA GLN A 99 -4.68 -3.22 23.77
C GLN A 99 -3.75 -2.68 24.86
N THR A 100 -2.51 -2.32 24.51
CA THR A 100 -1.49 -1.92 25.47
C THR A 100 -1.09 -0.46 25.41
N THR A 101 -1.13 0.15 24.23
CA THR A 101 -0.74 1.55 24.02
C THR A 101 -1.85 2.34 23.34
N PRO A 102 -2.17 3.56 23.79
CA PRO A 102 -3.09 4.43 23.08
C PRO A 102 -2.55 4.82 21.70
N TYR A 103 -3.45 4.83 20.73
CA TYR A 103 -3.16 5.39 19.40
C TYR A 103 -3.62 6.84 19.32
N THR A 104 -2.88 7.61 18.54
CA THR A 104 -3.30 8.90 18.03
C THR A 104 -3.07 8.94 16.52
N THR A 105 -4.10 9.35 15.80
CA THR A 105 -4.09 9.34 14.33
C THR A 105 -4.76 10.60 13.80
N ALA A 106 -4.32 11.06 12.63
CA ALA A 106 -5.06 12.05 11.87
C ALA A 106 -4.95 11.76 10.38
N VAL A 107 -5.94 12.23 9.67
CA VAL A 107 -5.97 12.25 8.20
C VAL A 107 -5.89 13.71 7.73
N SER A 108 -5.26 13.94 6.59
CA SER A 108 -5.12 15.27 6.02
C SER A 108 -5.26 15.22 4.51
N ASP A 109 -5.77 16.31 3.94
CA ASP A 109 -5.83 16.52 2.50
C ASP A 109 -5.01 17.76 2.13
N LEU A 110 -3.83 17.53 1.59
CA LEU A 110 -2.87 18.59 1.24
C LEU A 110 -3.26 19.41 -0.01
N ARG A 111 -4.39 19.10 -0.66
CA ARG A 111 -4.91 19.96 -1.76
C ARG A 111 -5.27 21.35 -1.26
N ASN A 112 -5.58 21.48 0.03
CA ASN A 112 -5.87 22.75 0.70
C ASN A 112 -4.61 23.51 1.17
N GLY A 113 -3.42 23.00 0.85
CA GLY A 113 -2.13 23.59 1.21
C GLY A 113 -1.30 22.74 2.15
N ALA A 114 -0.10 23.23 2.44
CA ALA A 114 0.82 22.57 3.37
C ALA A 114 0.30 22.61 4.81
N VAL A 115 0.60 21.55 5.57
CA VAL A 115 0.15 21.37 6.95
C VAL A 115 1.36 21.22 7.87
N VAL A 116 1.30 21.85 9.03
CA VAL A 116 2.28 21.70 10.12
C VAL A 116 1.76 20.71 11.14
N LEU A 117 2.63 19.75 11.50
CA LEU A 117 2.44 18.86 12.63
C LEU A 117 3.56 19.12 13.64
N GLU A 118 3.23 19.67 14.82
CA GLU A 118 4.18 19.82 15.92
C GLU A 118 4.14 18.59 16.81
N VAL A 119 5.30 17.97 16.99
CA VAL A 119 5.50 16.79 17.81
C VAL A 119 6.22 17.19 19.10
N PRO A 120 5.71 16.84 20.29
CA PRO A 120 6.38 17.14 21.55
C PRO A 120 7.64 16.27 21.72
N ALA A 121 8.64 16.81 22.44
CA ALA A 121 9.80 16.04 22.87
C ALA A 121 9.39 14.89 23.80
N LYS A 122 10.14 13.77 23.76
CA LYS A 122 9.98 12.70 24.75
C LYS A 122 10.14 13.23 26.18
N THR A 123 9.44 12.62 27.11
CA THR A 123 9.56 12.88 28.53
C THR A 123 10.14 11.66 29.26
N ASP A 124 10.36 11.75 30.56
CA ASP A 124 10.76 10.60 31.38
C ASP A 124 9.66 9.53 31.46
N LYS A 125 8.41 9.88 31.13
CA LYS A 125 7.25 9.00 31.23
C LYS A 125 6.72 8.51 29.89
N VAL A 126 6.82 9.32 28.83
CA VAL A 126 6.16 9.00 27.54
C VAL A 126 7.08 9.36 26.38
N VAL A 127 7.11 8.48 25.40
CA VAL A 127 7.75 8.72 24.11
C VAL A 127 6.76 8.46 22.98
N LEU A 128 6.73 9.33 21.99
CA LEU A 128 5.97 9.12 20.79
C LEU A 128 6.75 8.24 19.81
N TYR A 129 6.05 7.35 19.14
CA TYR A 129 6.61 6.50 18.10
C TYR A 129 5.57 6.29 17.00
N GLY A 130 5.97 6.45 15.75
CA GLY A 130 5.10 6.17 14.63
C GLY A 130 5.57 6.74 13.31
N GLN A 131 4.65 6.77 12.35
CA GLN A 131 4.95 7.11 10.97
C GLN A 131 3.88 8.04 10.40
N ILE A 132 4.34 8.85 9.43
CA ILE A 132 3.49 9.59 8.51
C ILE A 132 3.56 8.82 7.19
N VAL A 133 2.41 8.47 6.64
CA VAL A 133 2.30 7.69 5.41
C VAL A 133 1.52 8.48 4.35
N ASP A 134 1.85 8.22 3.11
CA ASP A 134 1.14 8.75 1.94
C ASP A 134 -0.13 7.95 1.62
N ALA A 135 -0.83 8.28 0.53
CA ALA A 135 -2.04 7.59 0.10
C ALA A 135 -1.81 6.14 -0.35
N TRP A 136 -0.58 5.69 -0.50
CA TRP A 136 -0.19 4.32 -0.82
C TRP A 136 0.37 3.55 0.36
N GLN A 137 0.23 4.09 1.57
CA GLN A 137 0.85 3.59 2.81
C GLN A 137 2.38 3.50 2.76
N SER A 138 3.01 4.25 1.89
CA SER A 138 4.46 4.41 1.92
C SER A 138 4.83 5.36 3.05
N THR A 139 5.79 4.99 3.88
CA THR A 139 6.30 5.86 4.94
C THR A 139 7.06 7.02 4.33
N ILE A 140 6.63 8.24 4.61
CA ILE A 140 7.26 9.48 4.12
C ILE A 140 8.01 10.23 5.22
N ALA A 141 7.74 9.92 6.48
CA ALA A 141 8.52 10.38 7.63
C ALA A 141 8.27 9.51 8.86
N GLY A 142 9.29 9.35 9.69
CA GLY A 142 9.21 8.74 11.01
C GLY A 142 9.12 9.79 12.11
N VAL A 143 8.57 9.40 13.26
CA VAL A 143 8.48 10.25 14.46
C VAL A 143 8.97 9.46 15.67
N GLY A 144 9.66 10.15 16.56
CA GLY A 144 10.18 9.56 17.79
C GLY A 144 11.65 9.12 17.68
N PRO A 145 12.14 8.25 18.57
CA PRO A 145 13.58 7.96 18.72
C PRO A 145 14.28 7.47 17.46
N VAL A 146 13.55 6.81 16.56
CA VAL A 146 14.06 6.32 15.25
C VAL A 146 13.63 7.21 14.08
N GLY A 147 12.79 8.21 14.33
CA GLY A 147 12.32 9.17 13.34
C GLY A 147 13.31 10.32 13.11
N GLU A 148 12.90 11.29 12.31
CA GLU A 148 13.69 12.46 11.95
C GLU A 148 14.02 13.33 13.18
N ASP A 149 13.10 13.44 14.12
CA ASP A 149 13.25 14.23 15.35
C ASP A 149 14.09 13.55 16.44
N LYS A 150 14.48 12.28 16.27
CA LYS A 150 15.25 11.49 17.25
C LYS A 150 14.66 11.53 18.68
N GLY A 151 13.34 11.76 18.79
CA GLY A 151 12.64 11.90 20.04
C GLY A 151 12.80 13.27 20.72
N ALA A 152 13.46 14.23 20.08
CA ALA A 152 13.57 15.60 20.56
C ALA A 152 12.31 16.44 20.28
N GLY A 153 11.38 15.88 19.50
CA GLY A 153 10.23 16.60 19.00
C GLY A 153 10.59 17.61 17.91
N GLY A 154 9.61 18.34 17.41
CA GLY A 154 9.83 19.35 16.39
C GLY A 154 8.62 19.61 15.52
N LYS A 155 8.82 20.40 14.49
CA LYS A 155 7.78 20.79 13.54
C LYS A 155 7.99 20.08 12.21
N TYR A 156 7.08 19.23 11.82
CA TYR A 156 7.03 18.60 10.51
C TYR A 156 6.19 19.46 9.58
N LEU A 157 6.75 19.82 8.44
CA LEU A 157 6.04 20.54 7.38
C LEU A 157 5.69 19.56 6.26
N LEU A 158 4.41 19.22 6.18
CA LEU A 158 3.87 18.27 5.21
C LEU A 158 3.47 19.06 3.96
N VAL A 159 4.18 18.88 2.86
CA VAL A 159 3.95 19.64 1.62
C VAL A 159 3.33 18.76 0.54
N PRO A 160 2.34 19.30 -0.23
CA PRO A 160 1.69 18.57 -1.31
C PRO A 160 2.61 18.27 -2.48
N PRO A 161 2.20 17.39 -3.40
CA PRO A 161 2.89 17.17 -4.66
C PRO A 161 3.17 18.49 -5.38
N SER A 162 4.38 18.62 -5.96
CA SER A 162 4.81 19.81 -6.71
C SER A 162 4.72 21.14 -5.92
N TYR A 163 4.87 21.08 -4.59
CA TYR A 163 4.87 22.29 -3.77
C TYR A 163 6.07 23.18 -4.10
N ASN A 164 5.78 24.44 -4.41
CA ASN A 164 6.76 25.50 -4.74
C ASN A 164 6.56 26.77 -3.89
N GLY A 165 5.78 26.65 -2.84
CA GLY A 165 5.65 27.74 -1.85
C GLY A 165 6.88 27.88 -0.96
N PRO A 166 6.91 28.91 -0.09
CA PRO A 166 8.02 29.14 0.82
C PRO A 166 8.16 28.01 1.85
N ILE A 167 9.40 27.63 2.12
CA ILE A 167 9.75 26.68 3.18
C ILE A 167 10.45 27.48 4.30
N PRO A 168 9.79 27.75 5.42
CA PRO A 168 10.41 28.44 6.53
C PRO A 168 11.49 27.61 7.21
N HIS A 169 12.46 28.24 7.86
CA HIS A 169 13.47 27.53 8.63
C HIS A 169 12.87 26.85 9.88
N GLY A 170 13.52 25.78 10.35
CA GLY A 170 13.15 25.09 11.59
C GLY A 170 12.08 24.01 11.45
N TYR A 171 11.82 23.56 10.24
CA TYR A 171 10.92 22.45 9.98
C TYR A 171 11.66 21.23 9.44
N PHE A 172 11.20 20.04 9.83
CA PHE A 172 11.43 18.81 9.09
C PHE A 172 10.48 18.80 7.88
N VAL A 173 11.02 19.02 6.69
CA VAL A 173 10.19 19.13 5.48
C VAL A 173 9.90 17.74 4.94
N VAL A 174 8.63 17.41 4.82
CA VAL A 174 8.15 16.11 4.34
C VAL A 174 7.44 16.30 3.01
N HIS A 175 8.11 15.92 1.93
CA HIS A 175 7.54 15.97 0.58
C HIS A 175 6.66 14.75 0.34
N SER A 176 5.36 14.98 0.15
CA SER A 176 4.42 13.92 -0.24
C SER A 176 4.31 13.84 -1.76
N SER A 177 4.28 12.62 -2.32
CA SER A 177 3.94 12.38 -3.72
C SER A 177 2.43 12.30 -3.95
N THR A 178 1.64 12.34 -2.87
CA THR A 178 0.19 12.25 -2.87
C THR A 178 -0.44 13.39 -2.07
N TYR A 179 -1.72 13.67 -2.33
CA TYR A 179 -2.43 14.72 -1.59
C TYR A 179 -2.94 14.26 -0.24
N ARG A 180 -3.41 13.00 -0.14
CA ARG A 180 -3.92 12.47 1.12
C ARG A 180 -2.79 11.81 1.87
N ILE A 181 -2.69 12.17 3.15
CA ILE A 181 -1.72 11.61 4.09
C ILE A 181 -2.42 11.17 5.36
N THR A 182 -1.79 10.27 6.07
CA THR A 182 -2.25 9.81 7.38
C THR A 182 -1.05 9.67 8.29
N PHE A 183 -1.20 10.03 9.55
CA PHE A 183 -0.26 9.59 10.55
C PHE A 183 -0.91 8.64 11.56
N ALA A 184 -0.11 7.72 12.10
CA ALA A 184 -0.49 6.84 13.18
C ALA A 184 0.66 6.74 14.17
N PHE A 185 0.43 7.26 15.37
CA PHE A 185 1.42 7.31 16.43
C PHE A 185 0.95 6.56 17.67
N ARG A 186 1.91 6.05 18.42
CA ARG A 186 1.72 5.41 19.73
C ARG A 186 2.40 6.25 20.79
N ALA A 187 1.66 6.62 21.83
CA ALA A 187 2.21 7.21 23.04
C ALA A 187 2.67 6.06 23.96
N ILE A 188 3.93 5.67 23.82
CA ILE A 188 4.51 4.55 24.56
C ILE A 188 4.79 5.00 25.98
N GLN A 189 4.19 4.31 26.94
CA GLN A 189 4.39 4.50 28.37
C GLN A 189 5.73 3.87 28.78
N LEU A 190 6.58 4.67 29.39
CA LEU A 190 7.84 4.23 30.02
C LEU A 190 7.56 3.76 31.47
N GLU A 191 8.59 3.28 32.14
CA GLU A 191 8.47 2.78 33.51
C GLU A 191 7.78 3.79 34.43
N GLY A 192 6.77 3.34 35.16
CA GLY A 192 6.00 4.17 36.08
C GLY A 192 4.98 5.12 35.44
N ALA A 193 4.86 5.12 34.10
CA ALA A 193 3.87 5.94 33.42
C ALA A 193 2.48 5.30 33.39
N THR A 194 1.47 6.12 33.37
CA THR A 194 0.06 5.72 33.33
C THR A 194 -0.58 6.05 31.97
N ALA A 195 -1.76 5.49 31.70
CA ALA A 195 -2.56 5.88 30.53
C ALA A 195 -2.93 7.37 30.55
N ALA A 196 -3.09 7.95 31.73
CA ALA A 196 -3.34 9.40 31.89
C ALA A 196 -2.14 10.23 31.44
N ASP A 197 -0.90 9.80 31.78
CA ASP A 197 0.33 10.45 31.32
C ASP A 197 0.42 10.41 29.79
N ALA A 198 0.15 9.26 29.17
CA ALA A 198 0.15 9.09 27.71
C ALA A 198 -0.90 9.98 27.03
N ASN A 199 -2.10 10.10 27.61
CA ASN A 199 -3.14 10.98 27.12
C ASN A 199 -2.77 12.45 27.22
N ALA A 200 -2.26 12.88 28.38
CA ALA A 200 -1.81 14.25 28.58
C ALA A 200 -0.71 14.62 27.57
N TYR A 201 0.24 13.71 27.36
CA TYR A 201 1.31 13.89 26.38
C TYR A 201 0.78 14.01 24.95
N THR A 202 -0.17 13.16 24.56
CA THR A 202 -0.79 13.21 23.23
C THR A 202 -1.47 14.56 22.95
N LYS A 203 -2.04 15.20 23.97
CA LYS A 203 -2.66 16.53 23.84
C LYS A 203 -1.68 17.68 23.59
N LEU A 204 -0.37 17.43 23.65
CA LEU A 204 0.66 18.39 23.28
C LEU A 204 0.91 18.45 21.77
N LEU A 205 0.42 17.47 21.00
CA LEU A 205 0.47 17.52 19.53
C LEU A 205 -0.30 18.74 19.03
N LYS A 206 0.23 19.37 17.97
CA LYS A 206 -0.49 20.43 17.26
C LYS A 206 -0.53 20.15 15.78
N MET A 207 -1.65 20.42 15.13
CA MET A 207 -1.84 20.26 13.70
C MET A 207 -2.65 21.44 13.17
N TYR A 208 -2.09 22.13 12.17
CA TYR A 208 -2.68 23.33 11.60
C TYR A 208 -2.14 23.61 10.19
N PRO A 209 -2.87 24.35 9.33
CA PRO A 209 -2.36 24.80 8.04
C PRO A 209 -1.12 25.69 8.19
N LEU A 210 -0.15 25.57 7.27
CA LEU A 210 1.04 26.44 7.27
C LEU A 210 0.68 27.92 7.20
N SER A 211 -0.40 28.27 6.53
CA SER A 211 -0.92 29.65 6.45
C SER A 211 -1.28 30.26 7.81
N GLU A 212 -1.52 29.43 8.82
CA GLU A 212 -1.85 29.84 10.18
C GLU A 212 -0.63 29.79 11.13
N ALA A 213 0.58 29.52 10.63
CA ALA A 213 1.76 29.29 11.47
C ALA A 213 2.14 30.48 12.38
N ALA A 214 1.75 31.71 12.01
CA ALA A 214 1.97 32.92 12.85
C ALA A 214 1.01 32.98 14.05
N ASN A 215 -0.20 32.42 13.92
CA ASN A 215 -1.22 32.34 14.97
C ASN A 215 -2.05 31.07 14.78
N PRO A 216 -1.52 29.90 15.17
CA PRO A 216 -2.16 28.63 14.92
C PRO A 216 -3.51 28.49 15.63
N THR A 217 -4.52 28.02 14.89
CA THR A 217 -5.77 27.60 15.51
C THR A 217 -5.54 26.46 16.49
N SER A 218 -6.39 26.37 17.51
CA SER A 218 -6.33 25.30 18.51
C SER A 218 -6.57 23.93 17.86
N THR A 219 -5.63 23.00 18.07
CA THR A 219 -5.76 21.63 17.59
C THR A 219 -6.98 20.96 18.22
N ARG A 220 -7.80 20.36 17.38
CA ARG A 220 -8.99 19.62 17.80
C ARG A 220 -8.65 18.16 18.00
N PHE A 221 -9.21 17.57 19.07
CA PHE A 221 -9.05 16.15 19.39
C PHE A 221 -10.42 15.51 19.56
N VAL A 222 -10.58 14.31 19.00
CA VAL A 222 -11.80 13.50 19.11
C VAL A 222 -11.44 12.14 19.70
N ASP A 223 -12.12 11.72 20.77
CA ASP A 223 -12.04 10.35 21.25
C ASP A 223 -12.92 9.45 20.36
N VAL A 224 -12.29 8.55 19.62
CA VAL A 224 -13.01 7.67 18.66
C VAL A 224 -13.51 6.38 19.27
N ARG A 225 -13.18 6.06 20.52
CA ARG A 225 -13.58 4.79 21.17
C ARG A 225 -15.09 4.57 21.32
N PRO A 226 -15.93 5.58 21.53
CA PRO A 226 -17.37 5.39 21.62
C PRO A 226 -17.99 4.89 20.32
N TYR A 227 -17.31 5.09 19.19
CA TYR A 227 -17.83 4.83 17.85
C TYR A 227 -17.25 3.54 17.27
N THR A 228 -18.03 2.84 16.45
CA THR A 228 -17.52 1.78 15.58
C THR A 228 -16.97 2.44 14.31
N VAL A 229 -15.69 2.25 14.04
CA VAL A 229 -15.02 2.81 12.87
C VAL A 229 -14.90 1.72 11.82
N HIS A 230 -15.57 1.90 10.68
CA HIS A 230 -15.59 0.95 9.58
C HIS A 230 -14.39 1.21 8.65
N THR A 231 -13.35 0.40 8.77
CA THR A 231 -12.09 0.57 8.02
C THR A 231 -11.79 -0.54 7.03
N LEU A 232 -12.66 -1.57 6.98
CA LEU A 232 -12.42 -2.75 6.16
C LEU A 232 -12.66 -2.47 4.67
N PRO A 233 -11.78 -2.95 3.78
CA PRO A 233 -12.00 -2.93 2.34
C PRO A 233 -13.25 -3.72 1.93
N PHE A 234 -13.85 -3.35 0.82
CA PHE A 234 -14.86 -4.17 0.16
C PHE A 234 -14.23 -5.18 -0.78
N TYR A 235 -14.88 -6.34 -0.93
CA TYR A 235 -14.48 -7.37 -1.88
C TYR A 235 -15.64 -7.71 -2.84
N ASP A 236 -16.26 -6.66 -3.36
CA ASP A 236 -17.25 -6.65 -4.43
C ASP A 236 -16.99 -5.45 -5.33
N ILE A 237 -17.90 -5.11 -6.24
CA ILE A 237 -17.73 -4.00 -7.19
C ILE A 237 -17.41 -2.66 -6.52
N ARG A 238 -17.74 -2.47 -5.24
CA ARG A 238 -17.38 -1.26 -4.47
C ARG A 238 -15.87 -1.09 -4.30
N ALA A 239 -15.10 -2.18 -4.38
CA ALA A 239 -13.64 -2.09 -4.39
C ALA A 239 -13.14 -1.26 -5.59
N LEU A 240 -13.76 -1.41 -6.75
CA LEU A 240 -13.41 -0.62 -7.94
C LEU A 240 -13.83 0.85 -7.81
N GLN A 241 -14.92 1.13 -7.07
CA GLN A 241 -15.28 2.51 -6.73
C GLN A 241 -14.23 3.15 -5.81
N ASP A 242 -13.77 2.43 -4.78
CA ASP A 242 -12.69 2.92 -3.90
C ASP A 242 -11.41 3.22 -4.71
N ILE A 243 -11.04 2.33 -5.65
CA ILE A 243 -9.90 2.54 -6.55
C ILE A 243 -10.11 3.80 -7.41
N TYR A 244 -11.30 3.97 -8.00
CA TYR A 244 -11.65 5.15 -8.79
C TYR A 244 -11.51 6.44 -7.95
N ASP A 245 -12.03 6.45 -6.72
CA ASP A 245 -11.97 7.61 -5.83
C ASP A 245 -10.53 7.97 -5.44
N ILE A 246 -9.65 6.98 -5.34
CA ILE A 246 -8.22 7.18 -5.09
C ILE A 246 -7.55 7.79 -6.30
N VAL A 247 -7.62 7.12 -7.46
CA VAL A 247 -6.88 7.54 -8.66
C VAL A 247 -7.44 8.83 -9.29
N SER A 248 -8.67 9.22 -8.94
CA SER A 248 -9.27 10.50 -9.36
C SER A 248 -8.71 11.69 -8.58
N VAL A 249 -8.09 11.46 -7.43
CA VAL A 249 -7.54 12.51 -6.57
C VAL A 249 -6.01 12.50 -6.60
N GLU A 250 -5.41 11.33 -6.49
CA GLU A 250 -3.97 11.23 -6.32
C GLU A 250 -3.21 11.36 -7.64
N PRO A 251 -2.05 12.03 -7.67
CA PRO A 251 -1.25 12.14 -8.88
C PRO A 251 -0.76 10.77 -9.36
N VAL A 252 -0.89 10.53 -10.65
CA VAL A 252 -0.39 9.32 -11.30
C VAL A 252 1.14 9.33 -11.30
N GLN A 253 1.75 8.36 -10.64
CA GLN A 253 3.20 8.20 -10.65
C GLN A 253 3.67 7.55 -11.97
N PRO A 254 4.90 7.82 -12.43
CA PRO A 254 5.43 7.21 -13.66
C PRO A 254 5.34 5.68 -13.69
N ARG A 255 5.54 5.03 -12.53
CA ARG A 255 5.46 3.58 -12.35
C ARG A 255 4.05 3.01 -12.53
N ASP A 256 3.01 3.83 -12.33
CA ASP A 256 1.61 3.41 -12.31
C ASP A 256 0.90 3.58 -13.68
N LYS A 257 1.57 4.19 -14.67
CA LYS A 257 0.95 4.51 -15.97
C LYS A 257 0.41 3.28 -16.70
N VAL A 258 1.08 2.13 -16.60
CA VAL A 258 0.61 0.88 -17.21
C VAL A 258 -0.69 0.43 -16.54
N MET A 259 -0.75 0.47 -15.21
CA MET A 259 -1.95 0.13 -14.48
C MET A 259 -3.11 1.09 -14.80
N MET A 260 -2.84 2.38 -14.97
CA MET A 260 -3.87 3.35 -15.38
C MET A 260 -4.49 2.99 -16.73
N GLY A 261 -3.69 2.51 -17.70
CA GLY A 261 -4.19 1.98 -18.97
C GLY A 261 -5.04 0.73 -18.80
N MET A 262 -4.69 -0.16 -17.87
CA MET A 262 -5.49 -1.34 -17.54
C MET A 262 -6.82 -0.96 -16.87
N LEU A 263 -6.80 -0.03 -15.93
CA LEU A 263 -8.00 0.47 -15.25
C LEU A 263 -8.99 1.11 -16.22
N ALA A 264 -8.50 1.84 -17.21
CA ALA A 264 -9.34 2.45 -18.24
C ALA A 264 -10.22 1.42 -18.99
N THR A 265 -9.72 0.20 -19.20
CA THR A 265 -10.48 -0.87 -19.89
C THR A 265 -11.65 -1.41 -19.07
N ILE A 266 -11.71 -1.13 -17.79
CA ILE A 266 -12.79 -1.51 -16.87
C ILE A 266 -13.57 -0.29 -16.32
N GLY A 267 -13.48 0.86 -17.00
CA GLY A 267 -14.26 2.05 -16.70
C GLY A 267 -13.73 2.92 -15.56
N ILE A 268 -12.45 2.78 -15.20
CA ILE A 268 -11.78 3.59 -14.18
C ILE A 268 -10.79 4.53 -14.86
N GLU A 269 -11.21 5.79 -15.07
CA GLU A 269 -10.39 6.83 -15.70
C GLU A 269 -10.49 8.15 -14.91
N PRO A 270 -9.37 8.74 -14.47
CA PRO A 270 -9.40 10.05 -13.83
C PRO A 270 -10.07 11.11 -14.73
N GLY A 271 -10.94 11.92 -14.14
CA GLY A 271 -11.65 12.97 -14.85
C GLY A 271 -12.86 12.51 -15.68
N LYS A 272 -13.17 11.23 -15.72
CA LYS A 272 -14.40 10.68 -16.29
C LYS A 272 -15.26 10.06 -15.19
N PRO A 273 -16.58 9.97 -15.33
CA PRO A 273 -17.42 9.26 -14.39
C PRO A 273 -17.02 7.78 -14.28
N PHE A 274 -17.07 7.22 -13.07
CA PHE A 274 -16.93 5.77 -12.87
C PHE A 274 -18.03 5.03 -13.65
N ASN A 275 -17.63 4.23 -14.61
CA ASN A 275 -18.56 3.55 -15.51
C ASN A 275 -18.04 2.15 -15.89
N PRO A 276 -18.05 1.18 -14.96
CA PRO A 276 -17.64 -0.18 -15.27
C PRO A 276 -18.60 -0.82 -16.26
N PRO A 277 -18.11 -1.63 -17.23
CA PRO A 277 -18.98 -2.33 -18.18
C PRO A 277 -19.91 -3.30 -17.46
N GLU A 278 -21.22 -3.01 -17.47
CA GLU A 278 -22.21 -3.77 -16.70
C GLU A 278 -22.32 -5.23 -17.14
N ASN A 279 -22.16 -5.50 -18.43
CA ASN A 279 -22.15 -6.86 -18.98
C ASN A 279 -20.97 -7.72 -18.47
N TYR A 280 -19.91 -7.09 -17.95
CA TYR A 280 -18.75 -7.80 -17.38
C TYR A 280 -18.68 -7.68 -15.86
N ARG A 281 -19.66 -7.08 -15.20
CA ARG A 281 -19.71 -6.93 -13.73
C ARG A 281 -19.43 -8.22 -13.00
N ALA A 282 -20.11 -9.32 -13.37
CA ALA A 282 -19.92 -10.61 -12.73
C ALA A 282 -18.50 -11.19 -12.91
N ALA A 283 -17.84 -10.88 -14.03
CA ALA A 283 -16.46 -11.28 -14.25
C ALA A 283 -15.51 -10.46 -13.36
N MET A 284 -15.71 -9.15 -13.26
CA MET A 284 -14.93 -8.28 -12.37
C MET A 284 -15.09 -8.66 -10.90
N GLU A 285 -16.31 -8.95 -10.44
CA GLU A 285 -16.57 -9.38 -9.07
C GLU A 285 -15.87 -10.70 -8.74
N ARG A 286 -15.87 -11.67 -9.66
CA ARG A 286 -15.07 -12.90 -9.48
C ARG A 286 -13.58 -12.58 -9.36
N GLY A 287 -13.04 -11.68 -10.20
CA GLY A 287 -11.66 -11.26 -10.12
C GLY A 287 -11.29 -10.66 -8.75
N ILE A 288 -12.16 -9.80 -8.20
CA ILE A 288 -11.98 -9.20 -6.87
C ILE A 288 -12.00 -10.28 -5.77
N ILE A 289 -12.95 -11.22 -5.84
CA ILE A 289 -13.07 -12.31 -4.86
C ILE A 289 -11.85 -13.22 -4.91
N ASP A 290 -11.41 -13.59 -6.11
CA ASP A 290 -10.24 -14.46 -6.29
C ASP A 290 -8.95 -13.76 -5.85
N ALA A 291 -8.82 -12.44 -6.05
CA ALA A 291 -7.72 -11.65 -5.50
C ALA A 291 -7.71 -11.68 -3.96
N TYR A 292 -8.88 -11.59 -3.32
CA TYR A 292 -8.99 -11.76 -1.87
C TYR A 292 -8.47 -13.15 -1.44
N HIS A 293 -8.96 -14.23 -2.05
CA HIS A 293 -8.51 -15.58 -1.71
C HIS A 293 -7.02 -15.79 -1.99
N TYR A 294 -6.51 -15.21 -3.06
CA TYR A 294 -5.09 -15.25 -3.38
C TYR A 294 -4.25 -14.57 -2.29
N MET A 295 -4.63 -13.37 -1.84
CA MET A 295 -3.96 -12.67 -0.75
C MET A 295 -4.01 -13.47 0.56
N GLN A 296 -5.14 -14.12 0.89
CA GLN A 296 -5.27 -14.98 2.08
C GLN A 296 -4.29 -16.17 2.03
N ASN A 297 -4.21 -16.83 0.88
CA ASN A 297 -3.28 -17.93 0.67
C ASN A 297 -1.82 -17.47 0.78
N LEU A 298 -1.52 -16.28 0.26
CA LEU A 298 -0.19 -15.72 0.30
C LEU A 298 0.23 -15.33 1.72
N VAL A 299 -0.67 -14.71 2.50
CA VAL A 299 -0.47 -14.43 3.93
C VAL A 299 -0.13 -15.71 4.69
N THR A 300 -0.89 -16.78 4.46
CA THR A 300 -0.64 -18.08 5.12
C THR A 300 0.74 -18.64 4.78
N LYS A 301 1.15 -18.56 3.51
CA LYS A 301 2.48 -18.98 3.05
C LYS A 301 3.59 -18.11 3.65
N LEU A 302 3.41 -16.78 3.67
CA LEU A 302 4.38 -15.85 4.26
C LEU A 302 4.58 -16.10 5.76
N PHE A 303 3.51 -16.34 6.50
CA PHE A 303 3.60 -16.69 7.91
C PHE A 303 4.33 -18.01 8.14
N ALA A 304 4.06 -19.03 7.35
CA ALA A 304 4.72 -20.33 7.47
C ALA A 304 6.22 -20.27 7.15
N SER A 305 6.64 -19.35 6.26
CA SER A 305 8.04 -19.22 5.83
C SER A 305 8.88 -18.27 6.69
N ASN A 306 8.25 -17.40 7.49
CA ASN A 306 8.91 -16.32 8.23
C ASN A 306 8.76 -16.48 9.74
N LEU A 307 9.04 -17.68 10.27
CA LEU A 307 8.95 -17.94 11.72
C LEU A 307 9.95 -17.08 12.48
N TYR A 308 9.50 -16.48 13.58
CA TYR A 308 10.34 -15.73 14.51
C TYR A 308 11.30 -16.66 15.27
N TRP A 309 10.81 -17.84 15.66
CA TRP A 309 11.55 -18.94 16.27
C TRP A 309 11.18 -20.24 15.58
N PRO A 310 12.14 -21.13 15.31
CA PRO A 310 11.90 -22.35 14.53
C PRO A 310 10.94 -23.34 15.21
N ASP A 311 10.78 -23.25 16.53
CA ASP A 311 9.95 -24.16 17.36
C ASP A 311 8.65 -23.50 17.83
N ARG A 312 8.27 -22.34 17.28
CA ARG A 312 7.07 -21.58 17.64
C ARG A 312 6.24 -21.23 16.40
N HIS A 313 5.01 -20.77 16.65
CA HIS A 313 4.07 -20.37 15.59
C HIS A 313 4.01 -18.84 15.39
N TRP A 314 4.93 -18.09 16.01
CA TRP A 314 5.04 -16.66 15.78
C TRP A 314 5.82 -16.40 14.53
N SER A 315 5.26 -15.57 13.65
CA SER A 315 5.88 -15.22 12.38
C SER A 315 5.83 -13.72 12.13
N PHE A 316 6.79 -13.24 11.34
CA PHE A 316 6.73 -11.90 10.77
C PHE A 316 5.82 -11.92 9.53
N VAL A 317 5.04 -10.88 9.34
CA VAL A 317 4.34 -10.62 8.07
C VAL A 317 5.36 -10.38 6.95
N MET A 318 6.46 -9.74 7.32
CA MET A 318 7.62 -9.48 6.47
C MET A 318 8.87 -9.72 7.28
N VAL A 319 9.89 -10.24 6.64
CA VAL A 319 11.25 -10.13 7.18
C VAL A 319 11.67 -8.67 6.99
N PRO A 320 11.97 -7.94 8.07
CA PRO A 320 12.55 -6.61 7.95
C PRO A 320 13.87 -6.73 7.18
N ASP A 321 13.87 -6.27 5.95
CA ASP A 321 15.08 -6.11 5.17
C ASP A 321 15.42 -4.62 5.20
N ALA A 322 16.58 -4.29 5.75
CA ALA A 322 17.04 -2.90 5.82
C ALA A 322 17.16 -2.24 4.43
N GLN A 323 17.24 -3.04 3.37
CA GLN A 323 17.33 -2.56 1.99
C GLN A 323 15.95 -2.37 1.33
N ARG A 324 14.89 -3.05 1.80
CA ARG A 324 13.56 -3.02 1.19
C ARG A 324 12.64 -1.94 1.76
N GLY A 325 12.83 -1.58 3.02
CA GLY A 325 11.88 -0.71 3.72
C GLY A 325 10.44 -1.25 3.68
N PHE A 326 9.47 -0.38 3.95
CA PHE A 326 8.03 -0.69 3.84
C PHE A 326 7.47 -0.49 2.43
N ASP A 327 8.30 -0.10 1.46
CA ASP A 327 7.88 0.14 0.08
C ASP A 327 7.81 -1.15 -0.75
N PHE A 328 8.32 -2.26 -0.20
CA PHE A 328 8.36 -3.57 -0.88
C PHE A 328 9.05 -3.53 -2.24
N VAL A 329 10.10 -2.73 -2.36
CA VAL A 329 10.91 -2.67 -3.57
C VAL A 329 12.09 -3.62 -3.44
N SER A 330 12.27 -4.49 -4.41
CA SER A 330 13.39 -5.42 -4.50
C SER A 330 13.88 -5.47 -5.95
N ASN A 331 15.19 -5.29 -6.16
CA ASN A 331 15.78 -5.26 -7.50
C ASN A 331 15.05 -4.31 -8.47
N ASP A 332 14.77 -3.09 -8.01
CA ASP A 332 14.03 -2.05 -8.75
C ASP A 332 12.59 -2.42 -9.14
N ALA A 333 12.04 -3.46 -8.57
CA ALA A 333 10.67 -3.89 -8.79
C ALA A 333 9.84 -3.83 -7.49
N VAL A 334 8.59 -3.42 -7.60
CA VAL A 334 7.63 -3.49 -6.49
C VAL A 334 7.12 -4.92 -6.38
N GLU A 335 7.28 -5.54 -5.21
CA GLU A 335 6.74 -6.87 -4.91
C GLU A 335 5.22 -6.76 -4.63
N ILE A 336 4.42 -6.56 -5.68
CA ILE A 336 2.99 -6.25 -5.60
C ILE A 336 2.24 -7.27 -4.73
N ASP A 337 2.46 -8.55 -4.95
CA ASP A 337 1.75 -9.63 -4.24
C ASP A 337 2.02 -9.60 -2.74
N LYS A 338 3.28 -9.48 -2.34
CA LYS A 338 3.66 -9.43 -0.92
C LYS A 338 3.13 -8.18 -0.26
N ARG A 339 3.18 -7.06 -0.97
CA ARG A 339 2.64 -5.79 -0.51
C ARG A 339 1.12 -5.87 -0.34
N ALA A 340 0.40 -6.40 -1.32
CA ALA A 340 -1.03 -6.64 -1.23
C ALA A 340 -1.37 -7.55 -0.04
N ALA A 341 -0.66 -8.67 0.11
CA ALA A 341 -0.88 -9.60 1.22
C ALA A 341 -0.64 -8.93 2.58
N ALA A 342 0.44 -8.17 2.74
CA ALA A 342 0.76 -7.48 3.99
C ALA A 342 -0.33 -6.46 4.37
N PHE A 343 -0.80 -5.66 3.43
CA PHE A 343 -1.82 -4.64 3.70
C PHE A 343 -3.24 -5.20 3.75
N SER A 344 -3.52 -6.37 3.14
CA SER A 344 -4.79 -7.09 3.30
C SER A 344 -5.02 -7.62 4.71
N LEU A 345 -3.97 -7.73 5.53
CA LEU A 345 -4.09 -8.12 6.94
C LEU A 345 -5.03 -7.20 7.72
N HIS A 346 -5.19 -5.95 7.30
CA HIS A 346 -6.17 -5.05 7.86
C HIS A 346 -7.62 -5.46 7.54
N SER A 347 -7.82 -6.39 6.62
CA SER A 347 -9.14 -6.83 6.14
C SER A 347 -9.51 -8.28 6.49
N ILE A 348 -8.65 -9.00 7.24
CA ILE A 348 -8.89 -10.40 7.60
C ILE A 348 -9.63 -10.48 8.93
N ARG A 349 -10.91 -10.81 8.90
CA ARG A 349 -11.57 -11.35 10.10
C ARG A 349 -11.04 -12.78 10.30
N ARG A 350 -10.25 -13.01 11.34
CA ARG A 350 -10.04 -14.37 11.84
C ARG A 350 -11.26 -14.73 12.69
N CYS A 351 -11.97 -15.78 12.27
CA CYS A 351 -12.97 -16.47 13.09
C CYS A 351 -12.30 -17.12 14.28
#